data_0751503841e96e330be9bad16e5979d8
#
_entry.id   0751503841e96e330be9bad16e5979d8
#
_cell.length_a   1.000
_cell.length_b   1.000
_cell.length_c   1.000
_cell.angle_alpha   90.00
_cell.angle_beta   90.00
_cell.angle_gamma   90.00
#
_symmetry.space_group_name_H-M   'P 1'
#
loop_
_entity.id
_entity.type
_entity.pdbx_description
1 polymer ?
#
loop_
_entity_poly.entity_id
_entity_poly.type
_entity_poly.pdbx_seq_one_letter_code
_entity_poly.pdbx_strand_id
1 'polypeptide(L)'
;MQFPPVSRAVSAGFGEEEAGGATTAPPIRSPLRRDAGRIAPYPGPVTLNTTSAASPDAPQSTDPSAGSAPPSPPLPAPYSSIGRIPVTEVFPVVEDGRWPAKAVPREVFPIRATVFREGHDRFGATAVLVRPDGTDGPSARMVEILPGLDRYEARLAADAPGDWGLRVEGWSDPYGTWSHDAGIKVPAGVDVDLMLEEGARIMDRAAAVPGREEADAAVLTDAAAALRDESAPAVQRLGAGLSEDVVAVLDRLPLRDHVSPSATYPLQVDRTRALAGSWYEIFPRSLGSSRDADGTVHAGTLRTAAQNLDRIAAMGFDVLYLTPVSPIGTTNRKGRNNTLVAQPGDPGSPYGIGSADGGHDAINPELGGVEDFVALVARARELGMEVALDLALQCSPDHPWVTEHPEWFTILADGSIAYAENPPKKYQDIYPLNFDNDPEGIYAAILDVVNTWIGRGVTIFRVDNPHTKPLTFWQRLLRQIHAEHPDVLFLAEAFTRPAMMRTLGEIGFHQSYTYFAWRNTKQ
;
A
#
# COMPACT_ATOMS: atom_id res chain seq x y z
N MET A 1 -37.43 3.10 2.33
CA MET A 1 -37.30 1.70 2.79
C MET A 1 -36.45 1.70 4.02
N GLN A 2 -37.06 1.44 5.17
CA GLN A 2 -36.40 1.39 6.48
C GLN A 2 -35.75 0.01 6.63
N PHE A 3 -34.47 -0.03 7.01
CA PHE A 3 -33.80 -1.26 7.40
C PHE A 3 -34.04 -1.53 8.89
N PRO A 4 -34.36 -2.78 9.29
CA PRO A 4 -34.48 -3.14 10.69
C PRO A 4 -33.09 -3.31 11.34
N PRO A 5 -33.00 -3.21 12.69
CA PRO A 5 -31.72 -3.25 13.41
C PRO A 5 -31.17 -4.69 13.49
N VAL A 6 -29.87 -4.82 13.23
CA VAL A 6 -29.11 -6.06 13.39
C VAL A 6 -28.93 -6.35 14.88
N SER A 7 -29.45 -7.50 15.32
CA SER A 7 -29.32 -8.01 16.68
C SER A 7 -27.93 -8.61 16.92
N ARG A 8 -27.35 -8.20 18.04
CA ARG A 8 -26.28 -8.77 18.87
C ARG A 8 -25.63 -10.07 18.38
N ALA A 9 -24.37 -9.96 17.97
CA ALA A 9 -23.43 -11.07 17.94
C ALA A 9 -22.98 -11.38 19.37
N VAL A 10 -23.03 -12.66 19.72
CA VAL A 10 -22.63 -13.20 21.01
C VAL A 10 -21.11 -13.14 21.12
N SER A 11 -20.59 -12.31 22.01
CA SER A 11 -19.19 -12.35 22.44
C SER A 11 -19.01 -13.54 23.39
N ALA A 12 -18.19 -14.49 23.02
CA ALA A 12 -17.68 -15.51 23.96
C ALA A 12 -16.76 -14.79 24.96
N GLY A 13 -17.20 -14.74 26.22
CA GLY A 13 -16.50 -14.07 27.29
C GLY A 13 -15.25 -14.81 27.72
N PHE A 14 -14.16 -14.08 27.85
CA PHE A 14 -13.07 -14.44 28.73
C PHE A 14 -13.41 -13.88 30.10
N GLY A 15 -13.65 -14.79 31.08
CA GLY A 15 -14.00 -14.43 32.44
C GLY A 15 -12.90 -13.64 33.14
N GLU A 16 -13.26 -12.49 33.64
CA GLU A 16 -12.50 -11.80 34.67
C GLU A 16 -12.81 -12.45 36.02
N GLU A 17 -11.82 -13.05 36.67
CA GLU A 17 -11.87 -13.37 38.10
C GLU A 17 -11.53 -12.10 38.91
N GLU A 18 -12.52 -11.58 39.62
CA GLU A 18 -12.34 -10.60 40.67
C GLU A 18 -11.58 -11.25 41.83
N ALA A 19 -10.38 -10.74 42.15
CA ALA A 19 -9.74 -10.93 43.43
C ALA A 19 -9.83 -9.61 44.22
N GLY A 20 -10.70 -9.58 45.22
CA GLY A 20 -10.83 -8.50 46.16
C GLY A 20 -9.59 -8.35 47.04
N GLY A 21 -9.17 -7.12 47.27
CA GLY A 21 -8.09 -6.75 48.19
C GLY A 21 -7.83 -5.25 48.14
N ALA A 22 -8.61 -4.51 48.92
CA ALA A 22 -8.42 -3.07 49.11
C ALA A 22 -7.14 -2.80 49.90
N THR A 23 -6.17 -2.11 49.33
CA THR A 23 -5.17 -1.31 50.05
C THR A 23 -5.00 0.02 49.34
N THR A 24 -5.39 1.05 50.08
CA THR A 24 -5.30 2.46 49.73
C THR A 24 -3.86 2.92 49.65
N ALA A 25 -3.44 3.38 48.47
CA ALA A 25 -2.22 4.16 48.28
C ALA A 25 -2.57 5.66 48.15
N PRO A 26 -1.72 6.57 48.69
CA PRO A 26 -2.02 7.99 48.72
C PRO A 26 -1.85 8.66 47.34
N PRO A 27 -2.48 9.84 47.13
CA PRO A 27 -2.47 10.48 45.80
C PRO A 27 -1.11 11.14 45.52
N ILE A 28 -0.52 10.78 44.38
CA ILE A 28 0.65 11.46 43.80
C ILE A 28 0.16 12.80 43.23
N ARG A 29 0.58 13.90 43.84
CA ARG A 29 0.42 15.25 43.29
C ARG A 29 1.33 15.45 42.08
N SER A 30 0.77 15.69 40.94
CA SER A 30 1.47 16.23 39.79
C SER A 30 1.68 17.74 39.92
N PRO A 31 2.90 18.24 39.69
CA PRO A 31 3.11 19.65 39.42
C PRO A 31 3.50 19.85 37.95
N LEU A 32 2.57 20.16 37.09
CA LEU A 32 2.88 20.80 35.82
C LEU A 32 2.03 22.07 35.69
N ARG A 33 2.56 23.16 36.22
CA ARG A 33 2.18 24.51 35.78
C ARG A 33 2.69 24.69 34.35
N ARG A 34 1.79 24.95 33.44
CA ARG A 34 2.12 25.48 32.10
C ARG A 34 2.49 26.96 32.30
N ASP A 35 3.79 27.24 32.15
CA ASP A 35 4.24 28.60 31.86
C ASP A 35 3.92 28.87 30.39
N ALA A 36 3.04 29.83 30.16
CA ALA A 36 2.78 30.42 28.86
C ALA A 36 4.01 31.29 28.49
N GLY A 37 4.98 30.70 27.83
CA GLY A 37 6.12 31.41 27.23
C GLY A 37 5.61 32.37 26.16
N ARG A 38 5.87 33.66 26.36
CA ARG A 38 5.63 34.75 25.40
C ARG A 38 6.40 34.44 24.11
N ILE A 39 5.68 34.39 23.00
CA ILE A 39 6.27 34.41 21.65
C ILE A 39 6.86 35.82 21.46
N ALA A 40 8.16 35.88 21.26
CA ALA A 40 8.85 37.11 20.89
C ALA A 40 8.40 37.54 19.47
N PRO A 41 8.20 38.84 19.21
CA PRO A 41 7.82 39.32 17.87
C PRO A 41 8.98 39.15 16.89
N TYR A 42 8.65 38.76 15.66
CA TYR A 42 9.55 38.69 14.51
C TYR A 42 10.26 40.04 14.32
N PRO A 43 11.55 40.05 13.97
CA PRO A 43 12.23 41.27 13.60
C PRO A 43 11.61 41.83 12.31
N GLY A 44 11.31 43.13 12.33
CA GLY A 44 10.77 43.88 11.21
C GLY A 44 11.72 43.94 10.00
N PRO A 45 11.26 44.47 8.88
CA PRO A 45 11.98 44.42 7.60
C PRO A 45 13.32 45.18 7.68
N VAL A 46 14.37 44.49 7.21
CA VAL A 46 15.69 45.09 7.03
C VAL A 46 15.63 46.06 5.89
N THR A 47 15.73 47.37 6.20
CA THR A 47 15.86 48.44 5.21
C THR A 47 17.26 48.40 4.62
N LEU A 48 17.39 47.99 3.36
CA LEU A 48 18.62 48.13 2.61
C LEU A 48 18.78 49.61 2.20
N ASN A 49 19.73 50.27 2.82
CA ASN A 49 20.19 51.62 2.38
C ASN A 49 20.91 51.49 1.04
N THR A 50 20.27 51.91 -0.03
CA THR A 50 20.94 52.14 -1.32
C THR A 50 21.51 53.55 -1.34
N THR A 51 22.79 53.64 -1.06
CA THR A 51 23.56 54.87 -1.44
C THR A 51 23.96 54.74 -2.90
N SER A 52 23.28 55.54 -3.72
CA SER A 52 23.64 55.78 -5.11
C SER A 52 24.93 56.61 -5.18
N ALA A 53 25.98 55.99 -5.73
CA ALA A 53 27.15 56.74 -6.21
C ALA A 53 27.15 56.66 -7.75
N ALA A 54 26.93 57.79 -8.37
CA ALA A 54 27.10 57.99 -9.81
C ALA A 54 28.59 57.94 -10.14
N SER A 55 28.97 57.27 -11.20
CA SER A 55 30.30 57.35 -11.84
C SER A 55 30.14 57.43 -13.36
N PRO A 56 31.03 58.17 -14.01
CA PRO A 56 30.79 58.71 -15.35
C PRO A 56 31.31 57.77 -16.46
N ASP A 57 30.70 57.97 -17.63
CA ASP A 57 31.12 57.64 -19.00
C ASP A 57 32.20 56.58 -19.24
N ALA A 58 31.80 55.47 -19.84
CA ALA A 58 32.66 54.58 -20.60
C ALA A 58 32.10 54.34 -22.01
N PRO A 59 32.92 54.24 -23.05
CA PRO A 59 32.51 54.29 -24.44
C PRO A 59 31.85 53.02 -24.92
N GLN A 60 30.84 53.12 -25.79
CA GLN A 60 30.19 52.06 -26.50
C GLN A 60 31.19 51.37 -27.46
N SER A 61 31.50 50.11 -27.23
CA SER A 61 32.13 49.23 -28.22
C SER A 61 31.08 48.31 -28.83
N THR A 62 30.82 48.48 -30.09
CA THR A 62 30.06 47.57 -30.96
C THR A 62 30.97 46.39 -31.33
N ASP A 63 30.73 45.21 -30.73
CA ASP A 63 31.31 43.94 -31.21
C ASP A 63 30.19 42.92 -31.40
N PRO A 64 29.93 42.43 -32.65
CA PRO A 64 28.89 41.46 -32.94
C PRO A 64 29.44 40.05 -32.91
N SER A 65 29.82 39.53 -31.75
CA SER A 65 30.07 38.11 -31.53
C SER A 65 29.59 37.70 -30.15
N ALA A 66 28.26 37.64 -30.00
CA ALA A 66 27.65 36.99 -28.85
C ALA A 66 27.85 35.48 -28.98
N GLY A 67 29.04 35.02 -28.60
CA GLY A 67 29.26 33.61 -28.31
C GLY A 67 28.29 33.17 -27.21
N SER A 68 27.53 32.11 -27.46
CA SER A 68 26.67 31.49 -26.46
C SER A 68 27.44 31.26 -25.16
N ALA A 69 26.92 31.75 -24.04
CA ALA A 69 27.51 31.49 -22.75
C ALA A 69 27.69 29.95 -22.57
N PRO A 70 28.83 29.53 -22.04
CA PRO A 70 29.05 28.08 -21.81
C PRO A 70 27.92 27.56 -20.88
N PRO A 71 27.45 26.33 -21.08
CA PRO A 71 26.44 25.74 -20.22
C PRO A 71 26.93 25.78 -18.77
N SER A 72 26.05 26.17 -17.86
CA SER A 72 26.37 26.17 -16.42
C SER A 72 26.87 24.79 -16.01
N PRO A 73 27.90 24.70 -15.18
CA PRO A 73 28.39 23.42 -14.69
C PRO A 73 27.25 22.68 -13.95
N PRO A 74 27.21 21.34 -14.04
CA PRO A 74 26.21 20.57 -13.34
C PRO A 74 26.32 20.82 -11.83
N LEU A 75 25.17 20.93 -11.16
CA LEU A 75 25.13 21.09 -9.71
C LEU A 75 25.80 19.89 -9.03
N PRO A 76 26.64 20.10 -8.01
CA PRO A 76 27.26 18.99 -7.28
C PRO A 76 26.20 18.16 -6.56
N ALA A 77 26.41 16.82 -6.52
CA ALA A 77 25.61 15.97 -5.66
C ALA A 77 25.68 16.46 -4.19
N PRO A 78 24.58 16.44 -3.42
CA PRO A 78 23.36 15.67 -3.61
C PRO A 78 22.19 16.44 -4.27
N TYR A 79 22.44 17.60 -4.85
CA TYR A 79 21.35 18.41 -5.42
C TYR A 79 20.85 17.82 -6.74
N SER A 80 19.54 17.55 -6.82
CA SER A 80 18.89 17.16 -8.06
C SER A 80 18.49 18.40 -8.86
N SER A 81 18.55 18.33 -10.20
CA SER A 81 17.97 19.36 -11.04
C SER A 81 16.45 19.28 -10.97
N ILE A 82 15.79 20.43 -10.83
CA ILE A 82 14.34 20.52 -11.04
C ILE A 82 14.05 20.62 -12.55
N GLY A 83 12.95 20.03 -13.00
CA GLY A 83 12.50 20.16 -14.38
C GLY A 83 12.08 21.59 -14.74
N ARG A 84 11.88 21.86 -16.05
CA ARG A 84 11.42 23.17 -16.55
C ARG A 84 10.06 23.56 -15.95
N ILE A 85 9.19 22.59 -15.71
CA ILE A 85 7.95 22.69 -14.96
C ILE A 85 8.12 21.80 -13.71
N PRO A 86 8.43 22.37 -12.54
CA PRO A 86 8.68 21.59 -11.33
C PRO A 86 7.47 20.77 -10.93
N VAL A 87 7.73 19.51 -10.57
CA VAL A 87 6.76 18.57 -10.00
C VAL A 87 7.29 18.10 -8.65
N THR A 88 6.55 18.36 -7.59
CA THR A 88 6.92 18.02 -6.21
C THR A 88 5.76 17.36 -5.47
N GLU A 89 6.01 16.83 -4.29
CA GLU A 89 4.99 16.26 -3.39
C GLU A 89 4.04 15.26 -4.07
N VAL A 90 4.61 14.37 -4.88
CA VAL A 90 3.84 13.33 -5.58
C VAL A 90 3.26 12.35 -4.55
N PHE A 91 1.98 12.00 -4.73
CA PHE A 91 1.24 11.02 -3.92
C PHE A 91 0.47 10.05 -4.85
N PRO A 92 0.40 8.74 -4.54
CA PRO A 92 0.98 8.06 -3.37
C PRO A 92 2.46 7.72 -3.59
N VAL A 93 3.30 8.13 -2.66
CA VAL A 93 4.73 7.79 -2.61
C VAL A 93 5.08 7.43 -1.17
N VAL A 94 5.72 6.29 -0.97
CA VAL A 94 6.11 5.78 0.35
C VAL A 94 7.61 5.98 0.53
N GLU A 95 8.01 6.76 1.56
CA GLU A 95 9.41 7.07 1.89
C GLU A 95 10.24 7.46 0.66
N ASP A 96 9.81 8.50 -0.06
CA ASP A 96 10.46 9.01 -1.27
C ASP A 96 10.66 7.96 -2.38
N GLY A 97 9.80 6.95 -2.42
CA GLY A 97 9.86 5.86 -3.41
C GLY A 97 10.77 4.70 -3.01
N ARG A 98 11.22 4.67 -1.76
CA ARG A 98 11.98 3.53 -1.22
C ARG A 98 11.16 2.24 -1.17
N TRP A 99 9.88 2.37 -0.91
CA TRP A 99 8.91 1.29 -0.87
C TRP A 99 7.79 1.52 -1.89
N PRO A 100 7.23 0.46 -2.48
CA PRO A 100 6.11 0.61 -3.38
C PRO A 100 4.86 1.09 -2.64
N ALA A 101 4.12 2.00 -3.23
CA ALA A 101 2.71 2.16 -2.92
C ALA A 101 1.96 0.90 -3.37
N LYS A 102 0.78 0.63 -2.79
CA LYS A 102 0.02 -0.60 -3.08
C LYS A 102 -1.33 -0.27 -3.66
N ALA A 103 -1.77 -1.10 -4.61
CA ALA A 103 -3.08 -1.05 -5.22
C ALA A 103 -3.52 -2.46 -5.65
N VAL A 104 -4.74 -2.58 -6.15
CA VAL A 104 -5.24 -3.77 -6.83
C VAL A 104 -5.81 -3.38 -8.20
N PRO A 105 -6.00 -4.33 -9.14
CA PRO A 105 -6.57 -4.02 -10.46
C PRO A 105 -7.94 -3.36 -10.33
N ARG A 106 -8.15 -2.30 -11.11
CA ARG A 106 -9.39 -1.49 -11.15
C ARG A 106 -9.70 -0.70 -9.88
N GLU A 107 -8.84 -0.73 -8.87
CA GLU A 107 -8.92 0.23 -7.77
C GLU A 107 -8.60 1.63 -8.28
N VAL A 108 -9.58 2.53 -8.19
CA VAL A 108 -9.42 3.92 -8.58
C VAL A 108 -8.86 4.70 -7.40
N PHE A 109 -7.60 5.11 -7.49
CA PHE A 109 -6.95 5.87 -6.43
C PHE A 109 -6.52 7.27 -6.91
N PRO A 110 -6.48 8.27 -5.99
CA PRO A 110 -6.05 9.62 -6.31
C PRO A 110 -4.52 9.69 -6.47
N ILE A 111 -4.09 10.37 -7.52
CA ILE A 111 -2.71 10.78 -7.74
C ILE A 111 -2.66 12.28 -7.59
N ARG A 112 -1.81 12.79 -6.72
CA ARG A 112 -1.66 14.22 -6.41
C ARG A 112 -0.24 14.65 -6.61
N ALA A 113 -0.07 15.92 -6.97
CA ALA A 113 1.23 16.57 -7.00
C ALA A 113 1.07 18.08 -6.82
N THR A 114 2.15 18.75 -6.41
CA THR A 114 2.31 20.18 -6.53
C THR A 114 3.07 20.44 -7.81
N VAL A 115 2.46 21.19 -8.75
CA VAL A 115 3.04 21.52 -10.06
C VAL A 115 2.92 23.01 -10.28
N PHE A 116 4.03 23.67 -10.63
CA PHE A 116 4.07 25.13 -10.78
C PHE A 116 5.11 25.57 -11.81
N ARG A 117 5.04 26.84 -12.22
CA ARG A 117 6.07 27.45 -13.07
C ARG A 117 6.16 28.96 -12.77
N GLU A 118 7.25 29.56 -13.23
CA GLU A 118 7.42 31.02 -13.21
C GLU A 118 6.59 31.68 -14.30
N GLY A 119 6.31 32.99 -14.11
CA GLY A 119 5.61 33.85 -15.09
C GLY A 119 4.09 33.70 -15.02
N HIS A 120 3.43 34.01 -16.13
CA HIS A 120 1.97 34.04 -16.23
C HIS A 120 1.40 33.03 -17.24
N ASP A 121 2.27 32.34 -17.97
CA ASP A 121 1.87 31.33 -18.94
C ASP A 121 1.13 30.18 -18.26
N ARG A 122 0.19 29.63 -18.96
CA ARG A 122 -0.55 28.45 -18.50
C ARG A 122 0.31 27.19 -18.58
N PHE A 123 0.04 26.26 -17.67
CA PHE A 123 0.67 24.96 -17.63
C PHE A 123 -0.37 23.91 -17.23
N GLY A 124 -0.03 22.65 -17.46
CA GLY A 124 -0.83 21.53 -17.07
C GLY A 124 0.00 20.44 -16.41
N ALA A 125 -0.68 19.45 -15.89
CA ALA A 125 -0.07 18.25 -15.34
C ALA A 125 -0.81 17.01 -15.83
N THR A 126 -0.06 15.91 -15.99
CA THR A 126 -0.60 14.59 -16.38
C THR A 126 -0.05 13.54 -15.43
N ALA A 127 -0.92 12.73 -14.82
CA ALA A 127 -0.53 11.54 -14.10
C ALA A 127 -0.44 10.37 -15.09
N VAL A 128 0.58 9.53 -14.95
CA VAL A 128 0.84 8.38 -15.82
C VAL A 128 1.18 7.17 -14.96
N LEU A 129 0.48 6.06 -15.18
CA LEU A 129 0.91 4.76 -14.69
C LEU A 129 1.85 4.12 -15.72
N VAL A 130 2.96 3.59 -15.25
CA VAL A 130 3.96 2.90 -16.08
C VAL A 130 3.80 1.41 -15.88
N ARG A 131 3.61 0.66 -16.96
CA ARG A 131 3.43 -0.80 -16.91
C ARG A 131 4.70 -1.52 -16.47
N PRO A 132 4.58 -2.79 -16.04
CA PRO A 132 5.74 -3.60 -15.67
C PRO A 132 6.79 -3.77 -16.78
N ASP A 133 6.40 -3.64 -18.04
CA ASP A 133 7.30 -3.67 -19.20
C ASP A 133 8.00 -2.33 -19.49
N GLY A 134 7.72 -1.31 -18.67
CA GLY A 134 8.28 0.03 -18.82
C GLY A 134 7.53 0.93 -19.80
N THR A 135 6.47 0.46 -20.45
CA THR A 135 5.65 1.28 -21.35
C THR A 135 4.64 2.12 -20.58
N ASP A 136 4.19 3.22 -21.20
CA ASP A 136 3.13 4.05 -20.63
C ASP A 136 1.80 3.31 -20.64
N GLY A 137 1.15 3.30 -19.49
CA GLY A 137 -0.16 2.74 -19.25
C GLY A 137 -1.26 3.80 -19.20
N PRO A 138 -2.30 3.60 -18.36
CA PRO A 138 -3.34 4.58 -18.14
C PRO A 138 -2.78 5.94 -17.72
N SER A 139 -3.29 7.00 -18.32
CA SER A 139 -2.91 8.38 -17.98
C SER A 139 -4.13 9.29 -17.95
N ALA A 140 -4.04 10.39 -17.19
CA ALA A 140 -5.10 11.40 -17.14
C ALA A 140 -4.51 12.78 -16.87
N ARG A 141 -5.12 13.80 -17.50
CA ARG A 141 -4.87 15.20 -17.16
C ARG A 141 -5.29 15.44 -15.72
N MET A 142 -4.43 16.09 -14.95
CA MET A 142 -4.71 16.45 -13.58
C MET A 142 -5.48 17.79 -13.52
N VAL A 143 -6.34 17.93 -12.53
CA VAL A 143 -7.10 19.16 -12.27
C VAL A 143 -6.64 19.79 -10.97
N GLU A 144 -6.61 21.12 -10.91
CA GLU A 144 -6.30 21.85 -9.69
C GLU A 144 -7.40 21.63 -8.66
N ILE A 145 -7.04 21.17 -7.47
CA ILE A 145 -7.98 20.87 -6.37
C ILE A 145 -7.97 21.91 -5.26
N LEU A 146 -6.92 22.75 -5.20
CA LEU A 146 -6.78 23.82 -4.22
C LEU A 146 -6.29 25.07 -4.94
N PRO A 147 -7.20 25.96 -5.41
CA PRO A 147 -6.85 27.16 -6.15
C PRO A 147 -5.83 28.05 -5.40
N GLY A 148 -4.75 28.40 -6.10
CA GLY A 148 -3.67 29.22 -5.56
C GLY A 148 -2.66 28.46 -4.68
N LEU A 149 -2.75 27.14 -4.58
CA LEU A 149 -1.77 26.29 -3.92
C LEU A 149 -1.07 25.30 -4.87
N ASP A 150 -1.28 25.45 -6.16
CA ASP A 150 -0.67 24.65 -7.22
C ASP A 150 -0.84 23.12 -7.02
N ARG A 151 -1.90 22.74 -6.31
CA ARG A 151 -2.17 21.34 -5.96
C ARG A 151 -3.11 20.69 -6.97
N TYR A 152 -2.65 19.63 -7.62
CA TYR A 152 -3.35 18.93 -8.69
C TYR A 152 -3.69 17.49 -8.30
N GLU A 153 -4.80 16.98 -8.84
CA GLU A 153 -5.24 15.57 -8.66
C GLU A 153 -5.71 14.99 -10.00
N ALA A 154 -5.38 13.74 -10.23
CA ALA A 154 -6.06 12.85 -11.16
C ALA A 154 -6.41 11.54 -10.46
N ARG A 155 -7.28 10.75 -11.08
CA ARG A 155 -7.65 9.43 -10.59
C ARG A 155 -7.39 8.39 -11.67
N LEU A 156 -6.60 7.37 -11.34
CA LEU A 156 -6.25 6.29 -12.25
C LEU A 156 -6.45 4.94 -11.57
N ALA A 157 -6.46 3.90 -12.37
CA ALA A 157 -6.45 2.50 -11.94
C ALA A 157 -5.53 1.70 -12.84
N ALA A 158 -4.77 0.78 -12.26
CA ALA A 158 -4.06 -0.23 -13.02
C ALA A 158 -5.04 -1.28 -13.56
N ASP A 159 -4.73 -1.90 -14.70
CA ASP A 159 -5.58 -2.88 -15.37
C ASP A 159 -5.24 -4.33 -15.01
N ALA A 160 -4.04 -4.60 -14.51
CA ALA A 160 -3.55 -5.94 -14.19
C ALA A 160 -2.62 -5.92 -12.96
N PRO A 161 -2.44 -7.07 -12.27
CA PRO A 161 -1.39 -7.22 -11.25
C PRO A 161 0.02 -7.07 -11.84
N GLY A 162 0.98 -6.68 -11.00
CA GLY A 162 2.39 -6.58 -11.34
C GLY A 162 3.08 -5.39 -10.70
N ASP A 163 4.38 -5.25 -10.99
CA ASP A 163 5.22 -4.14 -10.52
C ASP A 163 5.11 -2.96 -11.49
N TRP A 164 4.23 -2.05 -11.17
CA TRP A 164 3.96 -0.83 -11.91
C TRP A 164 4.83 0.33 -11.43
N GLY A 165 4.84 1.39 -12.22
CA GLY A 165 5.37 2.69 -11.84
C GLY A 165 4.29 3.77 -11.85
N LEU A 166 4.57 4.86 -11.15
CA LEU A 166 3.77 6.08 -11.13
C LEU A 166 4.68 7.28 -11.36
N ARG A 167 4.32 8.14 -12.32
CA ARG A 167 4.95 9.45 -12.48
C ARG A 167 3.93 10.55 -12.76
N VAL A 168 4.33 11.78 -12.51
CA VAL A 168 3.57 12.98 -12.89
C VAL A 168 4.42 13.81 -13.83
N GLU A 169 3.82 14.29 -14.90
CA GLU A 169 4.45 15.14 -15.91
C GLU A 169 3.86 16.55 -15.84
N GLY A 170 4.68 17.53 -15.50
CA GLY A 170 4.35 18.96 -15.67
C GLY A 170 4.69 19.40 -17.09
N TRP A 171 3.87 20.25 -17.72
CA TRP A 171 4.08 20.72 -19.09
C TRP A 171 3.50 22.12 -19.31
N SER A 172 4.14 22.90 -20.21
CA SER A 172 3.61 24.19 -20.63
C SER A 172 2.40 23.97 -21.54
N ASP A 173 1.35 24.77 -21.34
CA ASP A 173 0.11 24.75 -22.12
C ASP A 173 0.06 25.94 -23.10
N PRO A 174 0.57 25.76 -24.36
CA PRO A 174 0.56 26.84 -25.34
C PRO A 174 -0.85 27.28 -25.71
N TYR A 175 -1.78 26.32 -25.81
CA TYR A 175 -3.18 26.65 -26.12
C TYR A 175 -3.85 27.40 -24.97
N GLY A 176 -3.67 26.95 -23.74
CA GLY A 176 -4.21 27.62 -22.57
C GLY A 176 -3.67 29.05 -22.40
N THR A 177 -2.39 29.30 -22.70
CA THR A 177 -1.78 30.61 -22.70
C THR A 177 -2.35 31.47 -23.80
N TRP A 178 -2.34 31.01 -25.04
CA TRP A 178 -2.87 31.73 -26.18
C TRP A 178 -4.36 32.06 -26.03
N SER A 179 -5.18 31.09 -25.66
CA SER A 179 -6.64 31.27 -25.54
C SER A 179 -6.99 32.33 -24.48
N HIS A 180 -6.24 32.38 -23.38
CA HIS A 180 -6.38 33.43 -22.37
C HIS A 180 -6.04 34.83 -22.94
N ASP A 181 -4.87 34.97 -23.56
CA ASP A 181 -4.37 36.23 -24.06
C ASP A 181 -5.17 36.74 -25.26
N ALA A 182 -5.46 35.87 -26.23
CA ALA A 182 -6.27 36.19 -27.40
C ALA A 182 -7.71 36.57 -27.01
N GLY A 183 -8.29 35.89 -26.00
CA GLY A 183 -9.60 36.21 -25.45
C GLY A 183 -9.70 37.65 -24.87
N ILE A 184 -8.58 38.22 -24.44
CA ILE A 184 -8.51 39.57 -23.92
C ILE A 184 -8.12 40.56 -25.03
N LYS A 185 -7.05 40.28 -25.80
CA LYS A 185 -6.43 41.20 -26.75
C LYS A 185 -7.29 41.42 -28.00
N VAL A 186 -7.83 40.37 -28.60
CA VAL A 186 -8.60 40.45 -29.85
C VAL A 186 -9.87 41.33 -29.68
N PRO A 187 -10.72 41.13 -28.65
CA PRO A 187 -11.86 42.03 -28.40
C PRO A 187 -11.44 43.47 -28.11
N ALA A 188 -10.25 43.69 -27.53
CA ALA A 188 -9.70 45.00 -27.25
C ALA A 188 -9.04 45.67 -28.48
N GLY A 189 -8.96 45.01 -29.63
CA GLY A 189 -8.30 45.49 -30.83
C GLY A 189 -6.77 45.58 -30.73
N VAL A 190 -6.16 44.80 -29.81
CA VAL A 190 -4.71 44.80 -29.57
C VAL A 190 -4.10 43.56 -30.21
N ASP A 191 -3.04 43.71 -31.01
CA ASP A 191 -2.26 42.63 -31.64
C ASP A 191 -3.14 41.58 -32.39
N VAL A 192 -4.26 42.01 -32.99
CA VAL A 192 -5.33 41.15 -33.49
C VAL A 192 -4.80 40.11 -34.46
N ASP A 193 -4.14 40.53 -35.54
CA ASP A 193 -3.65 39.63 -36.58
C ASP A 193 -2.56 38.70 -36.06
N LEU A 194 -1.71 39.20 -35.15
CA LEU A 194 -0.69 38.41 -34.48
C LEU A 194 -1.33 37.28 -33.64
N MET A 195 -2.30 37.59 -32.79
CA MET A 195 -2.99 36.60 -31.95
C MET A 195 -3.71 35.54 -32.78
N LEU A 196 -4.33 35.91 -33.88
CA LEU A 196 -5.05 34.96 -34.74
C LEU A 196 -4.07 34.05 -35.48
N GLU A 197 -2.94 34.53 -35.99
CA GLU A 197 -1.93 33.70 -36.64
C GLU A 197 -1.19 32.79 -35.62
N GLU A 198 -0.88 33.31 -34.41
CA GLU A 198 -0.31 32.44 -33.34
C GLU A 198 -1.26 31.30 -32.98
N GLY A 199 -2.57 31.56 -32.84
CA GLY A 199 -3.58 30.55 -32.63
C GLY A 199 -3.60 29.51 -33.73
N ALA A 200 -3.59 29.95 -35.00
CA ALA A 200 -3.57 29.06 -36.14
C ALA A 200 -2.35 28.13 -36.12
N ARG A 201 -1.15 28.67 -35.80
CA ARG A 201 0.07 27.83 -35.66
C ARG A 201 -0.01 26.86 -34.51
N ILE A 202 -0.65 27.22 -33.40
CA ILE A 202 -0.88 26.30 -32.27
C ILE A 202 -1.80 25.17 -32.70
N MET A 203 -2.88 25.44 -33.45
CA MET A 203 -3.79 24.42 -33.99
C MET A 203 -3.06 23.49 -34.97
N ASP A 204 -2.25 24.02 -35.90
CA ASP A 204 -1.45 23.22 -36.83
C ASP A 204 -0.48 22.28 -36.08
N ARG A 205 0.21 22.78 -35.07
CA ARG A 205 1.09 21.96 -34.23
C ARG A 205 0.31 20.89 -33.47
N ALA A 206 -0.83 21.25 -32.92
CA ALA A 206 -1.67 20.33 -32.18
C ALA A 206 -2.27 19.24 -33.09
N ALA A 207 -2.67 19.57 -34.32
CA ALA A 207 -3.13 18.59 -35.30
C ALA A 207 -2.04 17.55 -35.67
N ALA A 208 -0.78 17.96 -35.67
CA ALA A 208 0.37 17.11 -35.99
C ALA A 208 0.92 16.28 -34.81
N VAL A 209 0.31 16.34 -33.61
CA VAL A 209 0.76 15.57 -32.45
C VAL A 209 0.62 14.06 -32.73
N PRO A 210 1.67 13.25 -32.54
CA PRO A 210 1.60 11.80 -32.74
C PRO A 210 0.48 11.15 -31.90
N GLY A 211 -0.27 10.25 -32.53
CA GLY A 211 -1.37 9.53 -31.88
C GLY A 211 -2.71 10.29 -31.87
N ARG A 212 -2.78 11.47 -32.47
CA ARG A 212 -4.06 12.17 -32.66
C ARG A 212 -4.88 11.47 -33.75
N GLU A 213 -6.16 11.25 -33.47
CA GLU A 213 -7.10 10.70 -34.43
C GLU A 213 -7.33 11.67 -35.61
N GLU A 214 -7.55 11.13 -36.82
CA GLU A 214 -7.73 11.92 -38.04
C GLU A 214 -8.92 12.92 -37.92
N ALA A 215 -10.02 12.50 -37.28
CA ALA A 215 -11.18 13.38 -37.04
C ALA A 215 -10.83 14.55 -36.11
N ASP A 216 -10.03 14.30 -35.06
CA ASP A 216 -9.58 15.33 -34.15
C ASP A 216 -8.56 16.27 -34.82
N ALA A 217 -7.69 15.75 -35.67
CA ALA A 217 -6.76 16.56 -36.45
C ALA A 217 -7.49 17.46 -37.44
N ALA A 218 -8.57 16.99 -38.07
CA ALA A 218 -9.41 17.78 -38.98
C ALA A 218 -10.04 18.98 -38.26
N VAL A 219 -10.63 18.78 -37.08
CA VAL A 219 -11.20 19.86 -36.26
C VAL A 219 -10.17 20.97 -36.01
N LEU A 220 -8.94 20.61 -35.66
CA LEU A 220 -7.88 21.58 -35.41
C LEU A 220 -7.40 22.28 -36.69
N THR A 221 -7.33 21.55 -37.81
CA THR A 221 -6.95 22.10 -39.10
C THR A 221 -8.00 23.09 -39.61
N ASP A 222 -9.29 22.77 -39.48
CA ASP A 222 -10.39 23.66 -39.85
C ASP A 222 -10.39 24.90 -38.96
N ALA A 223 -10.13 24.77 -37.65
CA ALA A 223 -9.98 25.92 -36.76
C ALA A 223 -8.80 26.82 -37.15
N ALA A 224 -7.65 26.21 -37.54
CA ALA A 224 -6.49 26.98 -38.05
C ALA A 224 -6.83 27.75 -39.33
N ALA A 225 -7.56 27.13 -40.26
CA ALA A 225 -8.02 27.80 -41.50
C ALA A 225 -8.97 28.96 -41.18
N ALA A 226 -9.94 28.73 -40.28
CA ALA A 226 -10.88 29.76 -39.87
C ALA A 226 -10.21 30.97 -39.15
N LEU A 227 -9.19 30.71 -38.33
CA LEU A 227 -8.37 31.77 -37.70
C LEU A 227 -7.65 32.64 -38.73
N ARG A 228 -7.30 32.10 -39.90
CA ARG A 228 -6.63 32.83 -41.03
C ARG A 228 -7.59 33.45 -42.02
N ASP A 229 -8.90 33.18 -41.96
CA ASP A 229 -9.88 33.68 -42.92
C ASP A 229 -10.14 35.18 -42.74
N GLU A 230 -9.38 36.01 -43.43
CA GLU A 230 -9.50 37.50 -43.37
C GLU A 230 -10.86 38.02 -43.88
N SER A 231 -11.66 37.21 -44.54
CA SER A 231 -13.03 37.59 -44.96
C SER A 231 -14.02 37.69 -43.80
N ALA A 232 -13.71 37.03 -42.67
CA ALA A 232 -14.56 36.99 -41.48
C ALA A 232 -14.09 38.02 -40.43
N PRO A 233 -15.01 38.57 -39.60
CA PRO A 233 -14.65 39.44 -38.50
C PRO A 233 -13.72 38.77 -37.48
N ALA A 234 -12.74 39.50 -36.94
CA ALA A 234 -11.72 38.95 -36.03
C ALA A 234 -12.30 38.19 -34.82
N VAL A 235 -13.40 38.68 -34.23
CA VAL A 235 -14.06 37.99 -33.11
C VAL A 235 -14.68 36.67 -33.52
N GLN A 236 -15.20 36.56 -34.76
CA GLN A 236 -15.72 35.30 -35.29
C GLN A 236 -14.57 34.31 -35.57
N ARG A 237 -13.45 34.78 -36.13
CA ARG A 237 -12.23 33.99 -36.33
C ARG A 237 -11.71 33.45 -35.01
N LEU A 238 -11.60 34.30 -33.99
CA LEU A 238 -11.21 33.86 -32.64
C LEU A 238 -12.17 32.81 -32.09
N GLY A 239 -13.48 32.95 -32.27
CA GLY A 239 -14.50 32.00 -31.82
C GLY A 239 -14.30 30.58 -32.37
N ALA A 240 -13.78 30.44 -33.61
CA ALA A 240 -13.47 29.15 -34.16
C ALA A 240 -12.32 28.44 -33.40
N GLY A 241 -11.28 29.16 -33.04
CA GLY A 241 -10.16 28.66 -32.23
C GLY A 241 -10.49 28.40 -30.76
N LEU A 242 -11.60 28.94 -30.25
CA LEU A 242 -12.09 28.76 -28.87
C LEU A 242 -13.35 27.90 -28.83
N SER A 243 -13.72 27.22 -29.92
CA SER A 243 -14.93 26.40 -30.00
C SER A 243 -14.89 25.21 -29.01
N GLU A 244 -16.05 24.74 -28.60
CA GLU A 244 -16.17 23.58 -27.71
C GLU A 244 -15.52 22.33 -28.31
N ASP A 245 -15.58 22.16 -29.63
CA ASP A 245 -14.96 21.04 -30.35
C ASP A 245 -13.43 21.09 -30.23
N VAL A 246 -12.82 22.25 -30.42
CA VAL A 246 -11.36 22.46 -30.26
C VAL A 246 -10.94 22.18 -28.83
N VAL A 247 -11.67 22.71 -27.84
CA VAL A 247 -11.41 22.45 -26.42
C VAL A 247 -11.49 20.95 -26.11
N ALA A 248 -12.55 20.28 -26.58
CA ALA A 248 -12.75 18.86 -26.34
C ALA A 248 -11.63 17.99 -26.96
N VAL A 249 -11.16 18.36 -28.15
CA VAL A 249 -10.03 17.69 -28.81
C VAL A 249 -8.74 17.88 -28.03
N LEU A 250 -8.46 19.08 -27.55
CA LEU A 250 -7.25 19.39 -26.79
C LEU A 250 -7.31 18.88 -25.34
N ASP A 251 -8.48 18.71 -24.76
CA ASP A 251 -8.62 18.05 -23.46
C ASP A 251 -8.31 16.55 -23.53
N ARG A 252 -8.65 15.87 -24.63
CA ARG A 252 -8.29 14.45 -24.84
C ARG A 252 -6.80 14.27 -25.05
N LEU A 253 -6.18 15.08 -25.90
CA LEU A 253 -4.76 15.02 -26.20
C LEU A 253 -4.20 16.45 -26.33
N PRO A 254 -3.70 17.07 -25.26
CA PRO A 254 -3.19 18.44 -25.26
C PRO A 254 -1.90 18.57 -26.07
N LEU A 255 -1.67 19.77 -26.63
CA LEU A 255 -0.35 20.18 -27.08
C LEU A 255 0.50 20.51 -25.84
N ARG A 256 1.58 19.76 -25.63
CA ARG A 256 2.43 19.85 -24.44
C ARG A 256 3.85 20.27 -24.83
N ASP A 257 4.28 21.42 -24.33
CA ASP A 257 5.66 21.89 -24.48
C ASP A 257 6.42 21.73 -23.15
N HIS A 258 7.73 21.59 -23.22
CA HIS A 258 8.62 21.51 -22.06
C HIS A 258 8.20 20.47 -21.01
N VAL A 259 7.80 19.29 -21.45
CA VAL A 259 7.38 18.21 -20.56
C VAL A 259 8.49 17.88 -19.57
N SER A 260 8.18 17.94 -18.29
CA SER A 260 9.10 17.69 -17.18
C SER A 260 8.52 16.58 -16.31
N PRO A 261 9.00 15.32 -16.47
CA PRO A 261 8.54 14.23 -15.63
C PRO A 261 9.16 14.29 -14.23
N SER A 262 8.40 13.87 -13.23
CA SER A 262 8.95 13.47 -11.93
C SER A 262 9.81 12.20 -12.05
N ALA A 263 10.41 11.75 -10.97
CA ALA A 263 10.85 10.35 -10.88
C ALA A 263 9.67 9.41 -11.09
N THR A 264 9.94 8.20 -11.58
CA THR A 264 8.97 7.10 -11.57
C THR A 264 9.04 6.39 -10.23
N TYR A 265 7.96 6.43 -9.46
CA TYR A 265 7.85 5.83 -8.15
C TYR A 265 7.25 4.42 -8.24
N PRO A 266 7.70 3.47 -7.43
CA PRO A 266 7.21 2.10 -7.48
C PRO A 266 5.77 1.99 -6.98
N LEU A 267 4.97 1.18 -7.69
CA LEU A 267 3.59 0.85 -7.37
C LEU A 267 3.40 -0.66 -7.52
N GLN A 268 3.20 -1.38 -6.43
CA GLN A 268 2.87 -2.80 -6.45
C GLN A 268 1.36 -2.97 -6.60
N VAL A 269 0.94 -3.67 -7.64
CA VAL A 269 -0.46 -3.99 -7.90
C VAL A 269 -0.67 -5.47 -7.64
N ASP A 270 -1.28 -5.79 -6.50
CA ASP A 270 -1.57 -7.16 -6.10
C ASP A 270 -2.95 -7.60 -6.60
N ARG A 271 -3.24 -8.91 -6.55
CA ARG A 271 -4.59 -9.41 -6.86
C ARG A 271 -5.66 -8.81 -5.94
N THR A 272 -6.90 -8.73 -6.40
CA THR A 272 -8.00 -8.03 -5.71
C THR A 272 -8.21 -8.48 -4.26
N ARG A 273 -7.94 -9.75 -3.94
CA ARG A 273 -8.07 -10.27 -2.58
C ARG A 273 -7.09 -9.61 -1.58
N ALA A 274 -6.01 -9.01 -2.04
CA ALA A 274 -5.08 -8.25 -1.21
C ALA A 274 -5.75 -6.99 -0.59
N LEU A 275 -6.75 -6.40 -1.27
CA LEU A 275 -7.46 -5.22 -0.76
C LEU A 275 -8.45 -5.59 0.34
N ALA A 276 -9.26 -6.63 0.12
CA ALA A 276 -10.32 -7.00 1.05
C ALA A 276 -10.74 -8.46 0.91
N GLY A 277 -11.28 -9.00 1.99
CA GLY A 277 -11.92 -10.30 2.04
C GLY A 277 -12.69 -10.50 3.34
N SER A 278 -13.76 -11.29 3.28
CA SER A 278 -14.54 -11.72 4.45
C SER A 278 -14.03 -13.08 4.91
N TRP A 279 -13.54 -13.18 6.13
CA TRP A 279 -12.88 -14.37 6.66
C TRP A 279 -13.73 -15.07 7.71
N TYR A 280 -13.80 -16.41 7.62
CA TYR A 280 -14.42 -17.26 8.62
C TYR A 280 -13.39 -18.19 9.23
N GLU A 281 -13.06 -17.96 10.49
CA GLU A 281 -12.11 -18.80 11.24
C GLU A 281 -12.77 -20.09 11.69
N ILE A 282 -12.07 -21.22 11.52
CA ILE A 282 -12.47 -22.50 12.06
C ILE A 282 -11.32 -23.23 12.76
N PHE A 283 -11.70 -23.98 13.77
CA PHE A 283 -10.90 -25.07 14.32
C PHE A 283 -11.40 -26.37 13.69
N PRO A 284 -10.64 -27.06 12.82
CA PRO A 284 -11.11 -28.29 12.18
C PRO A 284 -11.62 -29.32 13.17
N ARG A 285 -10.96 -29.42 14.35
CA ARG A 285 -11.37 -30.27 15.47
C ARG A 285 -12.79 -29.99 15.98
N SER A 286 -13.27 -28.74 15.87
CA SER A 286 -14.60 -28.34 16.34
C SER A 286 -15.68 -28.48 15.27
N LEU A 287 -15.32 -28.27 14.00
CA LEU A 287 -16.29 -28.28 12.91
C LEU A 287 -16.67 -29.71 12.52
N GLY A 288 -17.95 -30.02 12.67
CA GLY A 288 -18.46 -31.39 12.48
C GLY A 288 -18.20 -32.32 13.67
N SER A 289 -17.78 -31.78 14.84
CA SER A 289 -17.73 -32.57 16.08
C SER A 289 -19.13 -33.01 16.52
N SER A 290 -19.21 -34.17 17.17
CA SER A 290 -20.46 -34.72 17.69
C SER A 290 -20.30 -35.17 19.15
N ARG A 291 -21.43 -35.40 19.81
CA ARG A 291 -21.46 -35.94 21.18
C ARG A 291 -22.50 -37.04 21.26
N ASP A 292 -22.10 -38.18 21.75
CA ASP A 292 -22.97 -39.31 21.99
C ASP A 292 -23.89 -39.08 23.21
N ALA A 293 -24.90 -39.95 23.35
CA ALA A 293 -25.85 -39.87 24.47
C ALA A 293 -25.21 -40.05 25.85
N ASP A 294 -24.08 -40.77 25.91
CA ASP A 294 -23.28 -40.99 27.14
C ASP A 294 -22.34 -39.82 27.44
N GLY A 295 -22.30 -38.81 26.56
CA GLY A 295 -21.46 -37.63 26.70
C GLY A 295 -20.09 -37.72 26.03
N THR A 296 -19.77 -38.84 25.37
CA THR A 296 -18.52 -39.03 24.61
C THR A 296 -18.45 -38.02 23.46
N VAL A 297 -17.34 -37.27 23.37
CA VAL A 297 -17.12 -36.26 22.33
C VAL A 297 -16.26 -36.86 21.22
N HIS A 298 -16.79 -36.83 20.01
CA HIS A 298 -16.05 -37.13 18.77
C HIS A 298 -15.58 -35.79 18.16
N ALA A 299 -14.27 -35.62 18.10
CA ALA A 299 -13.67 -34.45 17.48
C ALA A 299 -13.94 -34.40 15.97
N GLY A 300 -14.09 -33.21 15.43
CA GLY A 300 -14.10 -32.98 13.99
C GLY A 300 -12.74 -33.26 13.37
N THR A 301 -12.72 -33.42 12.06
CA THR A 301 -11.54 -33.68 11.23
C THR A 301 -11.56 -32.72 10.01
N LEU A 302 -10.50 -32.72 9.21
CA LEU A 302 -10.47 -31.97 7.93
C LEU A 302 -11.61 -32.45 7.00
N ARG A 303 -11.91 -33.74 7.02
CA ARG A 303 -13.02 -34.35 6.24
C ARG A 303 -14.39 -33.84 6.70
N THR A 304 -14.65 -33.85 8.00
CA THR A 304 -15.92 -33.34 8.53
C THR A 304 -16.03 -31.84 8.37
N ALA A 305 -14.91 -31.11 8.45
CA ALA A 305 -14.87 -29.67 8.14
C ALA A 305 -15.25 -29.41 6.69
N ALA A 306 -14.70 -30.16 5.73
CA ALA A 306 -15.04 -30.02 4.30
C ALA A 306 -16.54 -30.22 4.03
N GLN A 307 -17.19 -31.14 4.73
CA GLN A 307 -18.64 -31.40 4.62
C GLN A 307 -19.51 -30.24 5.14
N ASN A 308 -18.95 -29.34 5.94
CA ASN A 308 -19.67 -28.22 6.56
C ASN A 308 -19.41 -26.86 5.88
N LEU A 309 -18.65 -26.82 4.77
CA LEU A 309 -18.25 -25.57 4.13
C LEU A 309 -19.42 -24.87 3.39
N ASP A 310 -20.43 -25.61 2.93
CA ASP A 310 -21.61 -25.05 2.22
C ASP A 310 -22.30 -23.98 3.06
N ARG A 311 -22.44 -24.21 4.37
CA ARG A 311 -23.01 -23.23 5.29
C ARG A 311 -22.17 -21.95 5.38
N ILE A 312 -20.86 -22.08 5.39
CA ILE A 312 -19.92 -20.93 5.47
C ILE A 312 -19.97 -20.14 4.17
N ALA A 313 -19.92 -20.82 3.03
CA ALA A 313 -20.06 -20.20 1.72
C ALA A 313 -21.42 -19.47 1.55
N ALA A 314 -22.52 -20.09 2.01
CA ALA A 314 -23.85 -19.48 1.96
C ALA A 314 -23.98 -18.21 2.80
N MET A 315 -23.11 -17.98 3.78
CA MET A 315 -23.02 -16.73 4.53
C MET A 315 -22.27 -15.61 3.77
N GLY A 316 -21.65 -15.91 2.63
CA GLY A 316 -20.94 -14.95 1.80
C GLY A 316 -19.48 -14.68 2.22
N PHE A 317 -18.86 -15.62 2.92
CA PHE A 317 -17.43 -15.53 3.23
C PHE A 317 -16.56 -15.89 2.01
N ASP A 318 -15.45 -15.19 1.87
CA ASP A 318 -14.48 -15.36 0.78
C ASP A 318 -13.30 -16.24 1.17
N VAL A 319 -12.98 -16.30 2.46
CA VAL A 319 -11.78 -16.96 2.99
C VAL A 319 -12.15 -17.84 4.18
N LEU A 320 -11.75 -19.09 4.09
CA LEU A 320 -11.77 -20.03 5.21
C LEU A 320 -10.42 -19.97 5.91
N TYR A 321 -10.38 -19.45 7.13
CA TYR A 321 -9.16 -19.37 7.91
C TYR A 321 -9.06 -20.57 8.87
N LEU A 322 -7.97 -21.31 8.74
CA LEU A 322 -7.62 -22.45 9.58
C LEU A 322 -6.57 -22.04 10.61
N THR A 323 -6.86 -22.28 11.90
CA THR A 323 -5.80 -22.32 12.92
C THR A 323 -4.77 -23.40 12.57
N PRO A 324 -3.56 -23.40 13.18
CA PRO A 324 -2.55 -24.40 12.85
C PRO A 324 -3.12 -25.82 12.87
N VAL A 325 -2.84 -26.56 11.80
CA VAL A 325 -3.30 -27.95 11.62
C VAL A 325 -2.21 -28.97 11.91
N SER A 326 -1.05 -28.50 12.34
CA SER A 326 0.14 -29.33 12.63
C SER A 326 -0.04 -30.17 13.90
N PRO A 327 0.76 -31.25 14.08
CA PRO A 327 0.80 -32.00 15.33
C PRO A 327 1.05 -31.10 16.54
N ILE A 328 0.45 -31.47 17.68
CA ILE A 328 0.53 -30.68 18.92
C ILE A 328 1.40 -31.43 19.94
N GLY A 329 2.36 -30.74 20.55
CA GLY A 329 3.25 -31.30 21.56
C GLY A 329 2.49 -31.84 22.78
N THR A 330 3.12 -32.77 23.48
CA THR A 330 2.61 -33.39 24.72
C THR A 330 3.23 -32.80 25.97
N THR A 331 4.50 -32.41 25.89
CA THR A 331 5.24 -31.78 26.99
C THR A 331 4.67 -30.39 27.30
N ASN A 332 4.30 -30.13 28.52
CA ASN A 332 3.64 -28.89 28.98
C ASN A 332 2.33 -28.59 28.25
N ARG A 333 1.69 -29.60 27.64
CA ARG A 333 0.42 -29.43 26.91
C ARG A 333 -0.62 -28.73 27.79
N LYS A 334 -1.30 -27.75 27.22
CA LYS A 334 -2.38 -27.04 27.89
C LYS A 334 -3.64 -27.88 28.01
N GLY A 335 -4.27 -27.85 29.17
CA GLY A 335 -5.57 -28.43 29.42
C GLY A 335 -6.73 -27.52 29.11
N ARG A 336 -7.94 -27.90 29.47
CA ARG A 336 -9.17 -27.15 29.29
C ARG A 336 -9.07 -25.77 29.97
N ASN A 337 -9.63 -24.75 29.32
CA ASN A 337 -9.57 -23.36 29.80
C ASN A 337 -8.12 -22.89 30.05
N ASN A 338 -7.19 -23.35 29.22
CA ASN A 338 -5.77 -22.99 29.30
C ASN A 338 -5.09 -23.35 30.63
N THR A 339 -5.55 -24.42 31.30
CA THR A 339 -4.87 -24.93 32.50
C THR A 339 -3.47 -25.42 32.15
N LEU A 340 -2.55 -25.38 33.14
CA LEU A 340 -1.14 -25.72 32.92
C LEU A 340 -0.88 -27.22 32.71
N VAL A 341 -1.84 -28.04 33.03
CA VAL A 341 -1.73 -29.51 32.95
C VAL A 341 -2.92 -30.04 32.18
N ALA A 342 -2.64 -30.71 31.05
CA ALA A 342 -3.64 -31.41 30.27
C ALA A 342 -4.09 -32.68 30.98
N GLN A 343 -5.39 -33.00 30.88
CA GLN A 343 -5.96 -34.29 31.29
C GLN A 343 -6.00 -35.23 30.07
N PRO A 344 -6.12 -36.55 30.30
CA PRO A 344 -6.32 -37.50 29.20
C PRO A 344 -7.50 -37.07 28.30
N GLY A 345 -7.25 -36.96 26.99
CA GLY A 345 -8.23 -36.50 26.01
C GLY A 345 -8.28 -34.97 25.77
N ASP A 346 -7.48 -34.16 26.48
CA ASP A 346 -7.34 -32.76 26.18
C ASP A 346 -6.49 -32.55 24.92
N PRO A 347 -6.97 -31.75 23.94
CA PRO A 347 -6.28 -31.61 22.65
C PRO A 347 -4.99 -30.76 22.71
N GLY A 348 -4.83 -29.94 23.72
CA GLY A 348 -3.78 -28.93 23.77
C GLY A 348 -4.10 -27.69 22.95
N SER A 349 -3.12 -26.79 22.86
CA SER A 349 -3.18 -25.59 22.01
C SER A 349 -2.65 -25.92 20.61
N PRO A 350 -3.35 -25.56 19.52
CA PRO A 350 -2.84 -25.75 18.15
C PRO A 350 -1.56 -24.95 17.88
N TYR A 351 -1.26 -23.95 18.71
CA TYR A 351 -0.04 -23.14 18.62
C TYR A 351 1.19 -23.78 19.29
N GLY A 352 1.03 -24.86 20.03
CA GLY A 352 2.12 -25.71 20.51
C GLY A 352 2.54 -26.70 19.43
N ILE A 353 3.11 -26.19 18.33
CA ILE A 353 3.36 -26.94 17.08
C ILE A 353 4.50 -27.94 17.25
N GLY A 354 4.24 -29.18 16.79
CA GLY A 354 5.22 -30.24 16.65
C GLY A 354 5.11 -31.33 17.71
N SER A 355 5.28 -32.56 17.28
CA SER A 355 5.38 -33.74 18.09
C SER A 355 6.23 -34.79 17.35
N ALA A 356 6.27 -36.02 17.86
CA ALA A 356 6.88 -37.16 17.15
C ALA A 356 6.24 -37.43 15.76
N ASP A 357 5.02 -36.90 15.52
CA ASP A 357 4.32 -37.06 14.25
C ASP A 357 4.73 -36.00 13.19
N GLY A 358 5.61 -35.07 13.54
CA GLY A 358 6.17 -34.07 12.63
C GLY A 358 6.06 -32.63 13.14
N GLY A 359 6.50 -31.67 12.30
CA GLY A 359 6.60 -30.26 12.59
C GLY A 359 5.57 -29.39 11.85
N HIS A 360 6.03 -28.21 11.40
CA HIS A 360 5.20 -27.19 10.74
C HIS A 360 4.64 -27.61 9.38
N ASP A 361 5.27 -28.55 8.70
CA ASP A 361 4.88 -29.10 7.39
C ASP A 361 4.00 -30.35 7.50
N ALA A 362 3.80 -30.87 8.71
CA ALA A 362 2.99 -32.06 8.99
C ALA A 362 1.55 -31.68 9.36
N ILE A 363 0.64 -32.66 9.18
CA ILE A 363 -0.75 -32.56 9.61
C ILE A 363 -0.94 -33.41 10.83
N ASN A 364 -1.64 -32.91 11.85
CA ASN A 364 -2.01 -33.65 13.04
C ASN A 364 -2.83 -34.91 12.64
N PRO A 365 -2.37 -36.12 12.96
CA PRO A 365 -3.06 -37.36 12.60
C PRO A 365 -4.51 -37.44 13.09
N GLU A 366 -4.84 -36.75 14.19
CA GLU A 366 -6.22 -36.70 14.70
C GLU A 366 -7.15 -35.89 13.79
N LEU A 367 -6.60 -35.00 12.93
CA LEU A 367 -7.36 -34.20 11.96
C LEU A 367 -7.51 -34.92 10.60
N GLY A 368 -6.67 -35.90 10.31
CA GLY A 368 -6.59 -36.62 9.03
C GLY A 368 -5.21 -36.55 8.39
N GLY A 369 -5.13 -36.77 7.09
CA GLY A 369 -3.89 -36.73 6.32
C GLY A 369 -3.82 -35.59 5.33
N VAL A 370 -2.72 -35.56 4.53
CA VAL A 370 -2.50 -34.59 3.46
C VAL A 370 -3.64 -34.62 2.43
N GLU A 371 -4.13 -35.83 2.09
CA GLU A 371 -5.23 -35.99 1.15
C GLU A 371 -6.53 -35.32 1.64
N ASP A 372 -6.83 -35.43 2.95
CA ASP A 372 -8.00 -34.77 3.55
C ASP A 372 -7.86 -33.26 3.55
N PHE A 373 -6.64 -32.72 3.75
CA PHE A 373 -6.37 -31.29 3.64
C PHE A 373 -6.55 -30.76 2.22
N VAL A 374 -5.94 -31.45 1.24
CA VAL A 374 -6.07 -31.08 -0.18
C VAL A 374 -7.53 -31.15 -0.63
N ALA A 375 -8.30 -32.15 -0.17
CA ALA A 375 -9.72 -32.26 -0.44
C ALA A 375 -10.52 -31.10 0.17
N LEU A 376 -10.20 -30.66 1.39
CA LEU A 376 -10.80 -29.48 2.01
C LEU A 376 -10.52 -28.22 1.21
N VAL A 377 -9.25 -28.01 0.80
CA VAL A 377 -8.86 -26.86 -0.04
C VAL A 377 -9.60 -26.88 -1.38
N ALA A 378 -9.70 -28.03 -2.03
CA ALA A 378 -10.44 -28.19 -3.28
C ALA A 378 -11.93 -27.86 -3.09
N ARG A 379 -12.54 -28.37 -1.99
CA ARG A 379 -13.95 -28.06 -1.68
C ARG A 379 -14.20 -26.58 -1.40
N ALA A 380 -13.30 -25.91 -0.66
CA ALA A 380 -13.39 -24.48 -0.43
C ALA A 380 -13.37 -23.71 -1.77
N ARG A 381 -12.46 -24.09 -2.67
CA ARG A 381 -12.34 -23.48 -4.01
C ARG A 381 -13.58 -23.70 -4.88
N GLU A 382 -14.18 -24.89 -4.86
CA GLU A 382 -15.45 -25.18 -5.55
C GLU A 382 -16.60 -24.27 -5.08
N LEU A 383 -16.57 -23.89 -3.81
CA LEU A 383 -17.54 -22.98 -3.19
C LEU A 383 -17.17 -21.49 -3.32
N GLY A 384 -16.13 -21.17 -4.08
CA GLY A 384 -15.67 -19.79 -4.29
C GLY A 384 -14.89 -19.19 -3.13
N MET A 385 -14.44 -20.03 -2.16
CA MET A 385 -13.62 -19.61 -1.02
C MET A 385 -12.15 -19.99 -1.24
N GLU A 386 -11.25 -19.19 -0.66
CA GLU A 386 -9.83 -19.53 -0.53
C GLU A 386 -9.51 -20.01 0.89
N VAL A 387 -8.43 -20.78 1.03
CA VAL A 387 -7.98 -21.21 2.34
C VAL A 387 -6.83 -20.33 2.80
N ALA A 388 -6.98 -19.73 3.98
CA ALA A 388 -5.91 -19.11 4.73
C ALA A 388 -5.43 -20.07 5.82
N LEU A 389 -4.12 -20.29 5.90
CA LEU A 389 -3.50 -21.10 6.94
C LEU A 389 -2.72 -20.22 7.91
N ASP A 390 -2.82 -20.55 9.19
CA ASP A 390 -2.00 -19.90 10.22
C ASP A 390 -0.53 -20.33 10.11
N LEU A 391 0.35 -19.35 10.02
CA LEU A 391 1.80 -19.53 10.04
C LEU A 391 2.36 -19.01 11.37
N ALA A 392 2.49 -19.92 12.34
CA ALA A 392 3.01 -19.61 13.66
C ALA A 392 4.43 -20.19 13.81
N LEU A 393 5.44 -19.32 13.74
CA LEU A 393 6.86 -19.69 13.77
C LEU A 393 7.36 -19.88 15.22
N GLN A 394 6.94 -20.96 15.82
CA GLN A 394 7.27 -21.37 17.19
C GLN A 394 7.09 -22.88 17.34
N CYS A 395 7.82 -23.52 18.24
CA CYS A 395 7.86 -24.96 18.40
C CYS A 395 7.32 -25.38 19.77
N SER A 396 6.65 -26.54 19.84
CA SER A 396 6.47 -27.20 21.13
C SER A 396 7.82 -27.74 21.63
N PRO A 397 7.95 -28.14 22.91
CA PRO A 397 9.12 -28.82 23.41
C PRO A 397 9.42 -30.15 22.69
N ASP A 398 8.39 -30.79 22.07
CA ASP A 398 8.48 -32.08 21.39
C ASP A 398 8.68 -31.93 19.87
N HIS A 399 8.86 -30.71 19.34
CA HIS A 399 9.08 -30.48 17.92
C HIS A 399 10.40 -31.13 17.45
N PRO A 400 10.46 -31.77 16.28
CA PRO A 400 11.69 -32.35 15.74
C PRO A 400 12.89 -31.41 15.77
N TRP A 401 12.71 -30.14 15.42
CA TRP A 401 13.78 -29.14 15.43
C TRP A 401 14.44 -28.94 16.81
N VAL A 402 13.75 -29.22 17.92
CA VAL A 402 14.34 -29.09 19.26
C VAL A 402 15.53 -30.03 19.46
N THR A 403 15.46 -31.22 18.81
CA THR A 403 16.53 -32.23 18.87
C THR A 403 17.48 -32.17 17.67
N GLU A 404 16.96 -31.82 16.49
CA GLU A 404 17.73 -31.76 15.23
C GLU A 404 18.56 -30.47 15.11
N HIS A 405 18.01 -29.36 15.61
CA HIS A 405 18.57 -28.03 15.52
C HIS A 405 18.50 -27.28 16.86
N PRO A 406 19.16 -27.79 17.93
CA PRO A 406 19.10 -27.14 19.25
C PRO A 406 19.66 -25.70 19.22
N GLU A 407 20.54 -25.37 18.26
CA GLU A 407 21.05 -24.03 18.02
C GLU A 407 19.96 -23.01 17.62
N TRP A 408 18.82 -23.46 17.13
CA TRP A 408 17.70 -22.56 16.77
C TRP A 408 16.91 -22.04 17.97
N PHE A 409 17.34 -22.40 19.19
CA PHE A 409 16.64 -22.02 20.42
C PHE A 409 17.56 -21.24 21.36
N THR A 410 16.96 -20.41 22.20
CA THR A 410 17.70 -19.70 23.24
C THR A 410 17.89 -20.59 24.46
N ILE A 411 19.14 -20.87 24.82
CA ILE A 411 19.48 -21.63 26.02
C ILE A 411 19.69 -20.67 27.18
N LEU A 412 19.00 -20.90 28.29
CA LEU A 412 19.15 -20.13 29.52
C LEU A 412 20.37 -20.56 30.33
N ALA A 413 20.75 -19.79 31.34
CA ALA A 413 21.92 -20.03 32.16
C ALA A 413 21.90 -21.38 32.93
N ASP A 414 20.72 -21.94 33.16
CA ASP A 414 20.51 -23.24 33.80
C ASP A 414 20.50 -24.42 32.80
N GLY A 415 20.71 -24.13 31.51
CA GLY A 415 20.71 -25.12 30.44
C GLY A 415 19.34 -25.45 29.87
N SER A 416 18.26 -24.87 30.36
CA SER A 416 16.91 -25.05 29.82
C SER A 416 16.70 -24.18 28.57
N ILE A 417 15.79 -24.60 27.68
CA ILE A 417 15.35 -23.78 26.55
C ILE A 417 14.34 -22.73 27.04
N ALA A 418 14.51 -21.49 26.60
CA ALA A 418 13.58 -20.40 26.89
C ALA A 418 12.21 -20.67 26.23
N TYR A 419 11.16 -20.68 27.03
CA TYR A 419 9.78 -20.71 26.52
C TYR A 419 9.26 -19.29 26.26
N ALA A 420 8.20 -19.18 25.46
CA ALA A 420 7.56 -17.89 25.19
C ALA A 420 6.93 -17.33 26.46
N GLU A 421 7.19 -16.04 26.73
CA GLU A 421 6.54 -15.34 27.84
C GLU A 421 6.33 -13.86 27.52
N ASN A 422 5.28 -13.32 28.14
CA ASN A 422 5.01 -11.90 28.25
C ASN A 422 4.59 -11.65 29.70
N PRO A 423 5.57 -11.41 30.60
CA PRO A 423 5.32 -11.40 32.03
C PRO A 423 4.11 -10.54 32.44
N PRO A 424 3.22 -11.06 33.31
CA PRO A 424 3.36 -12.32 34.05
C PRO A 424 2.90 -13.60 33.30
N LYS A 425 2.44 -13.49 32.05
CA LYS A 425 1.98 -14.63 31.23
C LYS A 425 3.15 -15.50 30.78
N LYS A 426 2.99 -16.83 30.88
CA LYS A 426 3.96 -17.84 30.49
C LYS A 426 3.31 -18.88 29.60
N TYR A 427 4.01 -19.26 28.53
CA TYR A 427 3.57 -20.22 27.53
C TYR A 427 4.60 -21.35 27.45
N GLN A 428 4.61 -22.25 28.45
CA GLN A 428 5.63 -23.29 28.62
C GLN A 428 5.57 -24.37 27.51
N ASP A 429 4.45 -24.43 26.81
CA ASP A 429 4.22 -25.30 25.64
C ASP A 429 4.77 -24.73 24.33
N ILE A 430 5.46 -23.56 24.37
CA ILE A 430 5.95 -22.85 23.18
C ILE A 430 7.40 -22.42 23.38
N TYR A 431 8.29 -22.87 22.49
CA TYR A 431 9.67 -22.42 22.36
C TYR A 431 9.80 -21.50 21.13
N PRO A 432 10.11 -20.20 21.30
CA PRO A 432 10.41 -19.29 20.21
C PRO A 432 11.70 -19.69 19.48
N LEU A 433 11.72 -19.53 18.15
CA LEU A 433 12.94 -19.62 17.36
C LEU A 433 13.86 -18.42 17.61
N ASN A 434 15.16 -18.68 17.74
CA ASN A 434 16.20 -17.64 17.83
C ASN A 434 16.85 -17.45 16.45
N PHE A 435 16.37 -16.47 15.72
CA PHE A 435 16.81 -16.19 14.36
C PHE A 435 18.25 -15.67 14.27
N ASP A 436 18.86 -15.26 15.38
CA ASP A 436 20.22 -14.72 15.37
C ASP A 436 21.30 -15.81 15.36
N ASN A 437 20.96 -17.02 15.80
CA ASN A 437 21.93 -18.10 15.92
C ASN A 437 22.24 -18.79 14.58
N ASP A 438 21.21 -19.05 13.76
CA ASP A 438 21.34 -19.63 12.42
C ASP A 438 20.27 -19.04 11.47
N PRO A 439 20.45 -17.80 11.01
CA PRO A 439 19.46 -17.13 10.17
C PRO A 439 19.24 -17.83 8.82
N GLU A 440 20.26 -18.47 8.25
CA GLU A 440 20.15 -19.14 6.95
C GLU A 440 19.45 -20.50 7.05
N GLY A 441 19.78 -21.32 8.06
CA GLY A 441 19.09 -22.59 8.28
C GLY A 441 17.64 -22.41 8.63
N ILE A 442 17.32 -21.50 9.54
CA ILE A 442 15.92 -21.16 9.88
C ILE A 442 15.16 -20.63 8.66
N TYR A 443 15.81 -19.75 7.86
CA TYR A 443 15.21 -19.23 6.64
C TYR A 443 14.85 -20.34 5.65
N ALA A 444 15.81 -21.23 5.36
CA ALA A 444 15.60 -22.34 4.42
C ALA A 444 14.46 -23.26 4.89
N ALA A 445 14.45 -23.66 6.16
CA ALA A 445 13.42 -24.51 6.72
C ALA A 445 12.02 -23.87 6.66
N ILE A 446 11.91 -22.58 6.97
CA ILE A 446 10.60 -21.89 6.91
C ILE A 446 10.15 -21.69 5.46
N LEU A 447 11.07 -21.38 4.53
CA LEU A 447 10.74 -21.32 3.11
C LEU A 447 10.20 -22.65 2.59
N ASP A 448 10.80 -23.78 2.97
CA ASP A 448 10.33 -25.11 2.61
C ASP A 448 8.94 -25.41 3.19
N VAL A 449 8.68 -25.00 4.43
CA VAL A 449 7.35 -25.09 5.05
C VAL A 449 6.31 -24.30 4.24
N VAL A 450 6.59 -23.05 3.92
CA VAL A 450 5.68 -22.19 3.15
C VAL A 450 5.41 -22.80 1.77
N ASN A 451 6.46 -23.21 1.05
CA ASN A 451 6.35 -23.85 -0.26
C ASN A 451 5.56 -25.16 -0.21
N THR A 452 5.74 -25.96 0.84
CA THR A 452 4.96 -27.20 1.06
C THR A 452 3.46 -26.89 1.14
N TRP A 453 3.07 -25.85 1.89
CA TRP A 453 1.67 -25.47 2.01
C TRP A 453 1.12 -24.84 0.74
N ILE A 454 1.91 -24.05 0.01
CA ILE A 454 1.55 -23.55 -1.32
C ILE A 454 1.30 -24.71 -2.27
N GLY A 455 2.18 -25.72 -2.28
CA GLY A 455 2.01 -26.94 -3.08
C GLY A 455 0.74 -27.75 -2.73
N ARG A 456 0.22 -27.61 -1.51
CA ARG A 456 -1.07 -28.18 -1.07
C ARG A 456 -2.27 -27.29 -1.36
N GLY A 457 -2.07 -26.14 -2.01
CA GLY A 457 -3.11 -25.23 -2.48
C GLY A 457 -3.45 -24.07 -1.55
N VAL A 458 -2.65 -23.81 -0.52
CA VAL A 458 -2.79 -22.61 0.32
C VAL A 458 -2.32 -21.38 -0.47
N THR A 459 -3.17 -20.35 -0.53
CA THR A 459 -2.88 -19.09 -1.23
C THR A 459 -2.84 -17.88 -0.28
N ILE A 460 -3.12 -18.09 0.99
CA ILE A 460 -3.12 -17.02 2.00
C ILE A 460 -2.50 -17.56 3.29
N PHE A 461 -1.60 -16.79 3.87
CA PHE A 461 -1.04 -17.05 5.20
C PHE A 461 -1.43 -15.95 6.18
N ARG A 462 -2.07 -16.32 7.27
CA ARG A 462 -2.19 -15.44 8.44
C ARG A 462 -0.98 -15.71 9.33
N VAL A 463 -0.15 -14.72 9.50
CA VAL A 463 1.11 -14.86 10.23
C VAL A 463 0.93 -14.47 11.69
N ASP A 464 1.18 -15.43 12.58
CA ASP A 464 1.09 -15.25 14.02
C ASP A 464 2.25 -14.38 14.54
N ASN A 465 1.93 -13.26 15.17
CA ASN A 465 2.87 -12.36 15.82
C ASN A 465 4.16 -12.07 15.01
N PRO A 466 4.09 -11.59 13.75
CA PRO A 466 5.28 -11.35 12.92
C PRO A 466 6.22 -10.29 13.52
N HIS A 467 5.68 -9.39 14.34
CA HIS A 467 6.43 -8.33 15.00
C HIS A 467 7.39 -8.83 16.10
N THR A 468 7.37 -10.12 16.43
CA THR A 468 8.29 -10.76 17.37
C THR A 468 9.47 -11.46 16.68
N LYS A 469 9.56 -11.38 15.36
CA LYS A 469 10.61 -11.98 14.53
C LYS A 469 11.35 -10.86 13.76
N PRO A 470 12.60 -11.10 13.27
CA PRO A 470 13.34 -10.06 12.57
C PRO A 470 12.66 -9.57 11.28
N LEU A 471 12.61 -8.25 11.10
CA LEU A 471 12.05 -7.66 9.88
C LEU A 471 12.80 -8.07 8.61
N THR A 472 14.12 -8.26 8.71
CA THR A 472 14.96 -8.70 7.59
C THR A 472 14.61 -10.11 7.12
N PHE A 473 14.25 -11.00 8.04
CA PHE A 473 13.72 -12.34 7.72
C PHE A 473 12.43 -12.23 6.91
N TRP A 474 11.45 -11.46 7.39
CA TRP A 474 10.18 -11.26 6.68
C TRP A 474 10.37 -10.60 5.33
N GLN A 475 11.19 -9.56 5.24
CA GLN A 475 11.47 -8.88 3.98
C GLN A 475 12.00 -9.85 2.92
N ARG A 476 12.93 -10.72 3.29
CA ARG A 476 13.51 -11.72 2.39
C ARG A 476 12.47 -12.75 1.96
N LEU A 477 11.72 -13.33 2.91
CA LEU A 477 10.72 -14.36 2.65
C LEU A 477 9.59 -13.82 1.76
N LEU A 478 9.02 -12.68 2.12
CA LEU A 478 7.90 -12.09 1.38
C LEU A 478 8.30 -11.73 -0.06
N ARG A 479 9.50 -11.18 -0.26
CA ARG A 479 10.01 -10.87 -1.61
C ARG A 479 10.22 -12.12 -2.46
N GLN A 480 10.79 -13.17 -1.88
CA GLN A 480 11.00 -14.41 -2.61
C GLN A 480 9.68 -15.05 -3.00
N ILE A 481 8.75 -15.18 -2.04
CA ILE A 481 7.43 -15.76 -2.33
C ILE A 481 6.66 -14.89 -3.34
N HIS A 482 6.70 -13.55 -3.24
CA HIS A 482 6.05 -12.69 -4.22
C HIS A 482 6.61 -12.88 -5.64
N ALA A 483 7.92 -13.05 -5.77
CA ALA A 483 8.54 -13.29 -7.08
C ALA A 483 8.19 -14.66 -7.69
N GLU A 484 8.07 -15.71 -6.86
CA GLU A 484 7.80 -17.08 -7.30
C GLU A 484 6.28 -17.38 -7.37
N HIS A 485 5.49 -16.78 -6.47
CA HIS A 485 4.06 -17.02 -6.27
C HIS A 485 3.31 -15.69 -6.02
N PRO A 486 3.16 -14.83 -7.04
CA PRO A 486 2.60 -13.48 -6.88
C PRO A 486 1.12 -13.45 -6.46
N ASP A 487 0.44 -14.59 -6.49
CA ASP A 487 -0.93 -14.77 -6.02
C ASP A 487 -1.04 -15.13 -4.54
N VAL A 488 0.09 -15.40 -3.86
CA VAL A 488 0.11 -15.73 -2.42
C VAL A 488 0.10 -14.46 -1.57
N LEU A 489 -0.82 -14.41 -0.60
CA LEU A 489 -0.99 -13.26 0.28
C LEU A 489 -0.56 -13.57 1.71
N PHE A 490 -0.03 -12.56 2.38
CA PHE A 490 0.33 -12.61 3.79
C PHE A 490 -0.40 -11.55 4.59
N LEU A 491 -1.07 -11.97 5.67
CA LEU A 491 -1.75 -11.10 6.61
C LEU A 491 -1.00 -11.15 7.95
N ALA A 492 -0.61 -9.96 8.46
CA ALA A 492 0.12 -9.84 9.72
C ALA A 492 -0.84 -9.75 10.90
N GLU A 493 -0.72 -10.66 11.88
CA GLU A 493 -1.29 -10.41 13.20
C GLU A 493 -0.33 -9.53 13.99
N ALA A 494 -0.46 -8.21 13.83
CA ALA A 494 0.52 -7.25 14.35
C ALA A 494 -0.11 -6.25 15.32
N PHE A 495 -0.45 -6.71 16.53
CA PHE A 495 -0.84 -5.83 17.63
C PHE A 495 0.42 -5.17 18.23
N THR A 496 0.91 -4.14 17.55
CA THR A 496 2.20 -3.53 17.87
C THR A 496 2.17 -2.00 17.70
N ARG A 497 3.33 -1.37 17.89
CA ARG A 497 3.48 0.09 17.77
C ARG A 497 3.41 0.53 16.30
N PRO A 498 2.99 1.78 16.02
CA PRO A 498 2.78 2.27 14.66
C PRO A 498 3.98 2.10 13.72
N ALA A 499 5.21 2.33 14.20
CA ALA A 499 6.41 2.16 13.38
C ALA A 499 6.58 0.71 12.89
N MET A 500 6.49 -0.27 13.80
CA MET A 500 6.59 -1.69 13.45
C MET A 500 5.45 -2.12 12.51
N MET A 501 4.20 -1.70 12.79
CA MET A 501 3.05 -2.03 11.96
C MET A 501 3.20 -1.47 10.54
N ARG A 502 3.67 -0.21 10.42
CA ARG A 502 3.93 0.42 9.14
C ARG A 502 5.04 -0.31 8.37
N THR A 503 6.15 -0.61 9.04
CA THR A 503 7.27 -1.30 8.40
C THR A 503 6.90 -2.70 7.92
N LEU A 504 6.08 -3.47 8.67
CA LEU A 504 5.57 -4.75 8.19
C LEU A 504 4.79 -4.58 6.88
N GLY A 505 3.95 -3.55 6.75
CA GLY A 505 3.28 -3.23 5.49
C GLY A 505 4.26 -2.86 4.37
N GLU A 506 5.27 -2.05 4.67
CA GLU A 506 6.30 -1.59 3.71
C GLU A 506 7.14 -2.75 3.15
N ILE A 507 7.51 -3.73 3.98
CA ILE A 507 8.37 -4.86 3.56
C ILE A 507 7.63 -5.99 2.84
N GLY A 508 6.28 -5.94 2.72
CA GLY A 508 5.55 -6.87 1.85
C GLY A 508 4.29 -7.52 2.42
N PHE A 509 3.93 -7.33 3.69
CA PHE A 509 2.64 -7.83 4.18
C PHE A 509 1.49 -7.10 3.47
N HIS A 510 0.51 -7.83 2.97
CA HIS A 510 -0.61 -7.28 2.20
C HIS A 510 -1.68 -6.66 3.09
N GLN A 511 -1.96 -7.29 4.23
CA GLN A 511 -2.95 -6.86 5.21
C GLN A 511 -2.39 -6.98 6.62
N SER A 512 -3.01 -6.29 7.58
CA SER A 512 -2.63 -6.38 9.00
C SER A 512 -3.84 -6.22 9.90
N TYR A 513 -3.87 -6.96 11.00
CA TYR A 513 -4.71 -6.62 12.15
C TYR A 513 -4.27 -5.28 12.75
N THR A 514 -5.23 -4.59 13.33
CA THR A 514 -4.99 -3.33 14.06
C THR A 514 -5.61 -3.39 15.44
N TYR A 515 -5.30 -2.40 16.27
CA TYR A 515 -5.95 -2.25 17.57
C TYR A 515 -7.42 -1.80 17.49
N PHE A 516 -8.02 -1.75 16.31
CA PHE A 516 -9.43 -1.32 16.15
C PHE A 516 -10.37 -2.11 17.05
N ALA A 517 -10.19 -3.44 17.16
CA ALA A 517 -11.01 -4.31 17.99
C ALA A 517 -10.93 -3.98 19.49
N TRP A 518 -9.86 -3.31 19.92
CA TRP A 518 -9.61 -2.88 21.31
C TRP A 518 -9.96 -1.41 21.57
N ARG A 519 -10.31 -0.66 20.51
CA ARG A 519 -10.65 0.76 20.56
C ARG A 519 -12.16 0.91 20.58
N ASN A 520 -12.73 1.09 21.77
CA ASN A 520 -14.17 1.21 22.00
C ASN A 520 -14.63 2.62 22.39
N THR A 521 -13.75 3.61 22.31
CA THR A 521 -14.04 5.01 22.56
C THR A 521 -13.93 5.83 21.28
N LYS A 522 -14.53 7.02 21.27
CA LYS A 522 -14.48 7.94 20.13
C LYS A 522 -13.05 8.40 19.81
N GLN A 523 -12.18 8.49 20.80
CA GLN A 523 -10.78 8.86 20.62
C GLN A 523 -9.96 7.70 20.08
#